data_b9e23f97aacb8ff05eba4aeace253041
#
_entry.id   b9e23f97aacb8ff05eba4aeace253041
#
_cell.length_a   1.000
_cell.length_b   1.000
_cell.length_c   1.000
_cell.angle_alpha   90.00
_cell.angle_beta   90.00
_cell.angle_gamma   90.00
#
_symmetry.space_group_name_H-M   'P 1'
#
loop_
_entity.id
_entity.type
_entity.pdbx_description
1 polymer ?
#
loop_
_entity_poly.entity_id
_entity_poly.type
_entity_poly.pdbx_seq_one_letter_code
_entity_poly.pdbx_strand_id
1 'polypeptide(L)' 'MLREYRKKLGISQEELEKITNIDRKTIFRIENDLNMPLLDTFSKMVTALKLTDKEIADEVKKCIKSKE' A
#
# COMPACT_ATOMS: atom_id res chain seq x y z
N MET A 1 -0.65 -5.49 3.84
CA MET A 1 -0.07 -5.11 2.54
C MET A 1 0.52 -3.70 2.62
N LEU A 2 1.73 -3.52 2.18
CA LEU A 2 2.42 -2.21 2.12
C LEU A 2 2.79 -1.56 3.46
N ARG A 3 2.31 -2.09 4.56
CA ARG A 3 2.58 -1.52 5.89
C ARG A 3 4.08 -1.44 6.21
N GLU A 4 4.83 -2.48 5.85
CA GLU A 4 6.25 -2.55 6.14
C GLU A 4 7.04 -1.48 5.40
N TYR A 5 6.63 -1.18 4.16
CA TYR A 5 7.28 -0.11 3.38
C TYR A 5 7.03 1.25 4.01
N ARG A 6 5.82 1.46 4.51
CA ARG A 6 5.51 2.71 5.22
C ARG A 6 6.36 2.85 6.48
N LYS A 7 6.47 1.79 7.26
CA LYS A 7 7.29 1.79 8.48
C LYS A 7 8.75 2.00 8.18
N LYS A 8 9.24 1.45 7.09
CA LYS A 8 10.62 1.64 6.65
C LYS A 8 10.95 3.10 6.39
N LEU A 9 9.97 3.85 5.85
CA LEU A 9 10.13 5.28 5.61
C LEU A 9 9.94 6.12 6.88
N GLY A 10 9.46 5.51 7.95
CA GLY A 10 9.24 6.21 9.20
C GLY A 10 8.05 7.16 9.18
N ILE A 11 7.07 6.92 8.31
CA ILE A 11 5.88 7.77 8.24
C ILE A 11 4.67 7.08 8.84
N SER A 12 3.75 7.89 9.39
CA SER A 12 2.51 7.39 9.97
C SER A 12 1.44 7.20 8.91
N GLN A 13 0.35 6.52 9.27
CA GLN A 13 -0.81 6.40 8.37
C GLN A 13 -1.38 7.79 8.06
N GLU A 14 -1.37 8.69 9.03
CA GLU A 14 -1.84 10.05 8.85
C GLU A 14 -0.99 10.81 7.83
N GLU A 15 0.31 10.64 7.89
CA GLU A 15 1.22 11.26 6.92
C GLU A 15 0.99 10.69 5.53
N LEU A 16 0.80 9.37 5.43
CA LEU A 16 0.51 8.73 4.16
C LEU A 16 -0.81 9.23 3.58
N GLU A 17 -1.81 9.43 4.42
CA GLU A 17 -3.08 10.02 4.01
C GLU A 17 -2.87 11.39 3.36
N LYS A 18 -2.04 12.23 3.98
CA LYS A 18 -1.76 13.57 3.47
C LYS A 18 -1.04 13.52 2.12
N ILE A 19 -0.11 12.60 1.98
CA ILE A 19 0.68 12.47 0.74
C ILE A 19 -0.17 11.93 -0.39
N THR A 20 -0.99 10.92 -0.13
CA THR A 20 -1.75 10.21 -1.17
C THR A 20 -3.15 10.74 -1.37
N ASN A 21 -3.66 11.51 -0.41
CA ASN A 21 -5.05 11.94 -0.36
C ASN A 21 -6.03 10.75 -0.33
N ILE A 22 -5.57 9.63 0.21
CA ILE A 22 -6.40 8.45 0.43
C ILE A 22 -6.83 8.47 1.90
N ASP A 23 -8.12 8.22 2.15
CA ASP A 23 -8.66 8.21 3.51
C ASP A 23 -7.91 7.21 4.40
N ARG A 24 -7.63 7.63 5.64
CA ARG A 24 -6.87 6.80 6.60
C ARG A 24 -7.54 5.46 6.86
N LYS A 25 -8.87 5.41 6.88
CA LYS A 25 -9.60 4.14 7.04
C LYS A 25 -9.31 3.18 5.90
N THR A 26 -9.23 3.70 4.68
CA THR A 26 -8.90 2.90 3.51
C THR A 26 -7.48 2.37 3.61
N ILE A 27 -6.54 3.22 4.01
CA ILE A 27 -5.14 2.83 4.23
C ILE A 27 -5.07 1.71 5.28
N PHE A 28 -5.77 1.90 6.41
CA PHE A 28 -5.81 0.92 7.47
C PHE A 28 -6.30 -0.44 6.96
N ARG A 29 -7.40 -0.44 6.22
CA ARG A 29 -7.99 -1.68 5.69
C ARG A 29 -7.05 -2.38 4.72
N ILE A 30 -6.40 -1.62 3.85
CA ILE A 30 -5.44 -2.17 2.90
C ILE A 30 -4.24 -2.77 3.64
N GLU A 31 -3.71 -2.06 4.62
CA GLU A 31 -2.53 -2.53 5.37
C GLU A 31 -2.82 -3.78 6.19
N ASN A 32 -4.06 -3.97 6.59
CA ASN A 32 -4.47 -5.14 7.38
C ASN A 32 -5.13 -6.22 6.52
N ASP A 33 -4.99 -6.14 5.21
CA ASP A 33 -5.51 -7.12 4.26
C ASP A 33 -7.03 -7.31 4.33
N LEU A 34 -7.74 -6.28 4.77
CA LEU A 34 -9.20 -6.30 4.84
C LEU A 34 -9.84 -5.94 3.50
N ASN A 35 -9.15 -5.14 2.69
CA ASN A 35 -9.60 -4.73 1.37
C ASN A 35 -8.45 -4.79 0.38
N MET A 36 -8.77 -5.16 -0.85
CA MET A 36 -7.83 -5.09 -1.96
C MET A 36 -7.91 -3.68 -2.54
N PRO A 37 -6.80 -2.97 -2.72
CA PRO A 37 -6.86 -1.63 -3.29
C PRO A 37 -7.20 -1.67 -4.78
N LEU A 38 -7.94 -0.67 -5.25
CA LEU A 38 -8.11 -0.45 -6.67
C LEU A 38 -6.77 -0.07 -7.28
N LEU A 39 -6.62 -0.27 -8.58
CA LEU A 39 -5.36 0.03 -9.25
C LEU A 39 -4.92 1.46 -9.03
N ASP A 40 -5.84 2.41 -9.11
CA ASP A 40 -5.54 3.82 -8.87
C ASP A 40 -5.01 4.05 -7.45
N THR A 41 -5.68 3.48 -6.45
CA THR A 41 -5.27 3.58 -5.04
C THR A 41 -3.90 2.93 -4.83
N PHE A 42 -3.71 1.75 -5.39
CA PHE A 42 -2.45 1.03 -5.29
C PHE A 42 -1.30 1.83 -5.91
N SER A 43 -1.53 2.39 -7.10
CA SER A 43 -0.54 3.26 -7.77
C SER A 43 -0.10 4.42 -6.88
N LYS A 44 -1.06 5.10 -6.28
CA LYS A 44 -0.76 6.22 -5.39
C LYS A 44 0.05 5.81 -4.18
N MET A 45 -0.29 4.68 -3.60
CA MET A 45 0.41 4.18 -2.42
C MET A 45 1.85 3.77 -2.73
N VAL A 46 2.05 2.98 -3.79
CA VAL A 46 3.40 2.52 -4.13
C VAL A 46 4.31 3.68 -4.55
N THR A 47 3.76 4.70 -5.20
CA THR A 47 4.50 5.89 -5.59
C THR A 47 4.91 6.68 -4.34
N ALA A 48 3.98 6.89 -3.43
CA ALA A 48 4.25 7.62 -2.18
C ALA A 48 5.25 6.89 -1.30
N LEU A 49 5.19 5.56 -1.29
CA LEU A 49 6.10 4.73 -0.50
C LEU A 49 7.42 4.45 -1.21
N LYS A 50 7.57 4.94 -2.42
CA LYS A 50 8.82 4.84 -3.20
C LYS A 50 9.26 3.39 -3.45
N LEU A 51 8.31 2.52 -3.72
CA LEU A 51 8.62 1.13 -4.04
C LEU A 51 9.36 1.05 -5.39
N THR A 52 10.31 0.12 -5.46
CA THR A 52 10.96 -0.21 -6.72
C THR A 52 10.03 -1.09 -7.56
N ASP A 53 10.32 -1.22 -8.85
CA ASP A 53 9.54 -2.09 -9.73
C ASP A 53 9.47 -3.51 -9.21
N LYS A 54 10.58 -4.01 -8.69
CA LYS A 54 10.64 -5.34 -8.11
C LYS A 54 9.72 -5.47 -6.90
N GLU A 55 9.73 -4.47 -6.03
CA GLU A 55 8.87 -4.46 -4.85
C GLU A 55 7.40 -4.41 -5.21
N ILE A 56 7.06 -3.62 -6.24
CA ILE A 56 5.69 -3.56 -6.76
C ILE A 56 5.26 -4.92 -7.29
N ALA A 57 6.11 -5.56 -8.07
CA ALA A 57 5.83 -6.87 -8.63
C ALA A 57 5.65 -7.92 -7.52
N ASP A 58 6.48 -7.86 -6.47
CA ASP A 58 6.37 -8.77 -5.34
C ASP A 58 5.03 -8.64 -4.63
N GLU A 59 4.55 -7.40 -4.46
CA GLU A 59 3.25 -7.16 -3.83
C GLU A 59 2.10 -7.67 -4.68
N VAL A 60 2.17 -7.49 -5.99
CA VAL A 60 1.17 -8.02 -6.93
C VAL A 60 1.13 -9.53 -6.87
N LYS A 61 2.29 -10.18 -6.83
CA LYS A 61 2.38 -11.64 -6.75
C LYS A 61 1.76 -12.18 -5.46
N LYS A 62 1.93 -11.48 -4.35
CA LYS A 62 1.29 -11.86 -3.09
C LYS A 62 -0.23 -11.86 -3.21
N CYS A 63 -0.78 -10.88 -3.89
CA CYS A 63 -2.22 -10.80 -4.12
C CYS A 63 -2.72 -11.97 -4.96
N ILE A 64 -1.97 -12.35 -5.99
CA ILE A 64 -2.32 -13.49 -6.85
C ILE A 64 -2.29 -14.79 -6.06
N LYS A 65 -1.26 -15.00 -5.25
CA LYS A 65 -1.10 -16.21 -4.46
C LYS A 65 -2.24 -16.40 -3.45
N SER A 66 -2.73 -15.32 -2.89
CA SER A 66 -3.78 -15.40 -1.88
C SER A 66 -5.11 -15.88 -2.43
N LYS A 67 -5.26 -15.93 -3.75
CA LYS A 67 -6.48 -16.42 -4.41
C LYS A 67 -6.44 -17.89 -4.80
N GLU A 68 -5.29 -18.48 -4.69
CA GLU A 68 -5.11 -19.90 -4.96
C GLU A 68 -5.29 -20.71 -3.69
#